data_b7e66deb3c6ee3f12d570f989f67961f
#
_entry.id   b7e66deb3c6ee3f12d570f989f67961f
#
_cell.length_a   1.000
_cell.length_b   1.000
_cell.length_c   1.000
_cell.angle_alpha   90.00
_cell.angle_beta   90.00
_cell.angle_gamma   90.00
#
_symmetry.space_group_name_H-M   'P 1'
#
loop_
_entity.id
_entity.type
_entity.pdbx_description
1 polymer ?
#
loop_
_entity_poly.entity_id
_entity_poly.type
_entity_poly.pdbx_seq_one_letter_code
_entity_poly.pdbx_strand_id
1 'polypeptide(L)' 'ALEECYEGDEQEQIIHLLEKKKFDAQNSDQKEFTRVYQYLMRRGFRSNDVLRAMKSKQ' A
#
# COMPACT_ATOMS: atom_id res chain seq x y z
N ALA A 1 -19.95 12.92 1.21
CA ALA A 1 -19.71 12.46 0.94
C ALA A 1 -19.61 11.59 0.70
N LEU A 2 -19.82 11.58 0.58
CA LEU A 2 -19.70 10.85 0.22
C LEU A 2 -19.20 10.04 -0.11
N GLU A 3 -18.96 10.03 -0.21
CA GLU A 3 -18.40 9.44 -0.55
C GLU A 3 -18.11 8.65 -0.94
N GLU A 4 -18.15 8.56 -1.28
CA GLU A 4 -17.89 7.88 -1.84
C GLU A 4 -17.42 7.28 -2.33
N CYS A 5 -17.33 7.36 -2.42
CA CYS A 5 -17.03 6.83 -3.15
C CYS A 5 -16.11 6.35 -3.66
N TYR A 6 -15.44 6.27 -3.44
CA TYR A 6 -14.64 5.75 -4.07
C TYR A 6 -14.29 4.56 -3.77
N GLU A 7 -15.02 3.71 -3.88
CA GLU A 7 -14.75 2.46 -3.60
C GLU A 7 -13.71 1.89 -4.44
N GLY A 8 -13.51 2.32 -5.49
CA GLY A 8 -12.50 1.78 -6.37
C GLY A 8 -11.13 2.28 -6.09
N ASP A 9 -10.97 3.07 -5.09
CA ASP A 9 -9.68 3.66 -4.81
C ASP A 9 -8.81 2.74 -3.99
N GLU A 10 -8.21 1.79 -4.63
CA GLU A 10 -7.33 0.85 -3.97
C GLU A 10 -6.07 1.52 -3.47
N GLN A 11 -5.67 2.59 -4.11
CA GLN A 11 -4.49 3.32 -3.67
C GLN A 11 -4.64 3.81 -2.25
N GLU A 12 -5.76 4.39 -1.94
CA GLU A 12 -5.99 4.88 -0.60
C GLU A 12 -6.01 3.74 0.41
N GLN A 13 -6.62 2.64 0.04
CA GLN A 13 -6.67 1.51 0.93
C GLN A 13 -5.27 0.98 1.21
N ILE A 14 -4.45 0.90 0.19
CA ILE A 14 -3.08 0.43 0.36
C ILE A 14 -2.30 1.39 1.24
N ILE A 15 -2.43 2.68 0.99
CA ILE A 15 -1.73 3.67 1.79
C ILE A 15 -2.16 3.59 3.24
N HIS A 16 -3.45 3.38 3.46
CA HIS A 16 -3.97 3.24 4.81
C HIS A 16 -3.31 2.07 5.52
N LEU A 17 -3.20 0.95 4.82
CA LEU A 17 -2.57 -0.23 5.39
C LEU A 17 -1.09 0.00 5.66
N LEU A 18 -0.43 0.72 4.76
CA LEU A 18 0.97 1.01 4.95
C LEU A 18 1.19 1.84 6.21
N GLU A 19 0.33 2.80 6.43
CA GLU A 19 0.43 3.64 7.62
C GLU A 19 0.16 2.82 8.87
N LYS A 20 -0.78 1.92 8.79
CA LYS A 20 -1.10 1.08 9.92
C LYS A 20 0.09 0.22 10.32
N LYS A 21 0.83 -0.24 9.33
CA LYS A 21 2.00 -1.06 9.57
C LYS A 21 3.24 -0.23 9.82
N LYS A 22 3.09 1.08 9.76
CA LYS A 22 4.20 2.00 9.96
C LYS A 22 5.32 1.72 8.96
N PHE A 23 4.93 1.42 7.74
CA PHE A 23 5.89 1.15 6.68
C PHE A 23 6.56 2.45 6.25
N ASP A 24 7.86 2.40 6.07
CA ASP A 24 8.61 3.56 5.63
C ASP A 24 9.53 3.14 4.50
N ALA A 25 9.24 3.56 3.31
CA ALA A 25 9.99 3.14 2.14
C ALA A 25 11.45 3.58 2.22
N GLN A 26 11.71 4.66 2.91
CA GLN A 26 13.07 5.16 3.00
C GLN A 26 13.88 4.42 4.04
N ASN A 27 13.24 4.00 5.11
CA ASN A 27 13.93 3.36 6.21
C ASN A 27 13.78 1.85 6.23
N SER A 28 12.96 1.30 5.36
CA SER A 28 12.73 -0.13 5.40
C SER A 28 13.76 -0.86 4.55
N ASP A 29 14.08 -2.06 5.00
CA ASP A 29 14.98 -2.92 4.25
C ASP A 29 14.27 -3.52 3.07
N GLN A 30 15.06 -4.17 2.22
CA GLN A 30 14.48 -4.91 1.13
C GLN A 30 13.58 -6.01 1.64
N LYS A 31 13.93 -6.61 2.75
CA LYS A 31 13.11 -7.66 3.35
C LYS A 31 11.76 -7.09 3.76
N GLU A 32 11.80 -5.96 4.41
CA GLU A 32 10.57 -5.31 4.84
C GLU A 32 9.72 -4.96 3.64
N PHE A 33 10.33 -4.41 2.62
CA PHE A 33 9.61 -4.04 1.41
C PHE A 33 8.92 -5.26 0.81
N THR A 34 9.67 -6.34 0.66
CA THR A 34 9.11 -7.55 0.08
C THR A 34 7.97 -8.09 0.92
N ARG A 35 8.15 -8.06 2.23
CA ARG A 35 7.13 -8.58 3.13
C ARG A 35 5.83 -7.81 2.98
N VAL A 36 5.91 -6.49 3.00
CA VAL A 36 4.73 -5.67 2.89
C VAL A 36 4.11 -5.83 1.51
N TYR A 37 4.96 -5.90 0.50
CA TYR A 37 4.49 -6.08 -0.86
C TYR A 37 3.67 -7.37 -0.98
N GLN A 38 4.19 -8.46 -0.45
CA GLN A 38 3.48 -9.73 -0.51
C GLN A 38 2.20 -9.69 0.31
N TYR A 39 2.25 -9.02 1.43
CA TYR A 39 1.07 -8.89 2.27
C TYR A 39 -0.06 -8.23 1.49
N LEU A 40 0.26 -7.17 0.77
CA LEU A 40 -0.75 -6.45 0.00
C LEU A 40 -1.21 -7.27 -1.19
N MET A 41 -0.30 -8.00 -1.81
CA MET A 41 -0.67 -8.85 -2.92
C MET A 41 -1.66 -9.92 -2.49
N ARG A 42 -1.47 -10.44 -1.29
CA ARG A 42 -2.36 -11.47 -0.77
C ARG A 42 -3.75 -10.93 -0.49
N ARG A 43 -3.84 -9.65 -0.24
CA ARG A 43 -5.14 -9.04 0.01
C ARG A 43 -5.92 -8.86 -1.29
N GLY A 44 -5.26 -9.01 -2.42
CA GLY A 44 -5.94 -8.93 -3.69
C GLY A 44 -5.64 -7.67 -4.48
N PHE A 45 -4.74 -6.85 -3.99
CA PHE A 45 -4.36 -5.65 -4.72
C PHE A 45 -3.46 -6.01 -5.89
N ARG A 46 -3.46 -5.17 -6.90
CA ARG A 46 -2.62 -5.40 -8.05
C ARG A 46 -1.20 -4.93 -7.78
N SER A 47 -0.24 -5.61 -8.38
CA SER A 47 1.14 -5.26 -8.14
C SER A 47 1.44 -3.82 -8.55
N ASN A 48 0.87 -3.36 -9.66
CA ASN A 48 1.08 -1.99 -10.07
C ASN A 48 0.57 -1.01 -9.03
N ASP A 49 -0.60 -1.29 -8.49
CA ASP A 49 -1.18 -0.41 -7.48
C ASP A 49 -0.36 -0.44 -6.20
N VAL A 50 0.09 -1.63 -5.82
CA VAL A 50 0.89 -1.78 -4.62
C VAL A 50 2.19 -1.00 -4.76
N LEU A 51 2.89 -1.19 -5.87
CA LEU A 51 4.16 -0.53 -6.07
C LEU A 51 3.99 0.99 -6.11
N ARG A 52 2.94 1.43 -6.78
CA ARG A 52 2.69 2.86 -6.88
C ARG A 52 2.45 3.46 -5.49
N ALA A 53 1.64 2.80 -4.69
CA ALA A 53 1.35 3.30 -3.36
C ALA A 53 2.58 3.29 -2.48
N MET A 54 3.39 2.25 -2.58
CA MET A 54 4.58 2.16 -1.77
C MET A 54 5.59 3.23 -2.15
N LYS A 55 5.69 3.53 -3.43
CA LYS A 55 6.58 4.59 -3.89
C LYS A 55 6.06 5.95 -3.49
N SER A 56 4.76 6.10 -3.52
CA SER A 56 4.15 7.37 -3.15
C SER A 56 4.38 7.70 -1.70
N LYS A 57 4.60 6.68 -0.90
CA LYS A 57 4.78 6.86 0.53
C LYS A 57 6.10 7.52 0.87
N GLN A 58 6.96 7.63 -0.08
CA GLN A 58 8.22 8.29 0.17
C GLN A 58 8.00 9.75 0.53
#